data_cc0111768c7fc4850d113a69662b4964
#
_entry.id   cc0111768c7fc4850d113a69662b4964
#
_cell.length_a   1.000
_cell.length_b   1.000
_cell.length_c   1.000
_cell.angle_alpha   90.00
_cell.angle_beta   90.00
_cell.angle_gamma   90.00
#
_symmetry.space_group_name_H-M   'P 1'
#
loop_
_entity.id
_entity.type
_entity.pdbx_description
1 polymer ?
#
loop_
_entity_poly.entity_id
_entity_poly.type
_entity_poly.pdbx_seq_one_letter_code
_entity_poly.pdbx_strand_id
1 'polypeptide(L)'
;ASEAGNRYYYGGGTPVGNAFTGVRYLISRASTVLDDSAWEQIASSESCYAYRNQYDLPIGFRANASLLEYDPNPEANPFDNLNTLFRLATGLETPLFTMLEVDSVDYEGADALKNSYGNYTYHTNASAESHSLQYNYRVPLDTTLYGYMNLQDVSNITILQNGVYKGYFNNGKQGFIFPM
;
A
#
# COMPACT_ATOMS: atom_id res chain seq x y z
N ALA A 1 7.75 0.50 16.67
CA ALA A 1 7.34 1.67 17.48
C ALA A 1 8.57 2.56 17.66
N SER A 2 8.53 3.79 17.14
CA SER A 2 9.63 4.74 17.31
C SER A 2 9.68 5.21 18.76
N GLU A 3 10.85 5.26 19.34
CA GLU A 3 11.12 5.73 20.71
C GLU A 3 10.81 7.21 20.98
N ALA A 4 10.32 7.96 20.02
CA ALA A 4 9.93 9.35 20.17
C ALA A 4 8.40 9.45 20.33
N GLY A 5 7.93 9.30 21.58
CA GLY A 5 6.53 9.24 21.97
C GLY A 5 5.53 10.03 21.13
N ASN A 6 4.34 9.52 20.94
CA ASN A 6 3.17 10.12 20.29
C ASN A 6 3.32 10.43 18.78
N ARG A 7 4.24 9.82 18.05
CA ARG A 7 4.31 9.91 16.59
C ARG A 7 3.73 8.64 15.98
N TYR A 8 2.70 8.80 15.15
CA TYR A 8 2.16 7.76 14.32
C TYR A 8 2.68 7.95 12.90
N TYR A 9 3.17 6.87 12.30
CA TYR A 9 3.57 6.85 10.92
C TYR A 9 2.44 6.26 10.08
N TYR A 10 1.99 7.02 9.08
CA TYR A 10 1.05 6.53 8.08
C TYR A 10 1.84 6.05 6.86
N GLY A 11 1.96 4.74 6.70
CA GLY A 11 2.71 4.09 5.62
C GLY A 11 1.93 3.90 4.31
N GLY A 12 0.98 4.79 4.05
CA GLY A 12 0.03 4.62 2.95
C GLY A 12 -1.17 3.79 3.36
N GLY A 13 -2.19 3.72 2.52
CA GLY A 13 -3.39 2.98 2.84
C GLY A 13 -4.19 2.60 1.59
N THR A 14 -5.05 1.63 1.80
CA THR A 14 -6.09 1.27 0.86
C THR A 14 -7.41 1.84 1.36
N PRO A 15 -8.45 1.99 0.50
CA PRO A 15 -9.77 2.45 0.96
C PRO A 15 -10.30 1.66 2.15
N VAL A 16 -10.18 0.33 2.13
CA VAL A 16 -10.66 -0.52 3.23
C VAL A 16 -9.83 -0.34 4.50
N GLY A 17 -8.50 -0.27 4.41
CA GLY A 17 -7.63 -0.03 5.56
C GLY A 17 -7.91 1.33 6.20
N ASN A 18 -8.08 2.37 5.39
CA ASN A 18 -8.43 3.71 5.85
C ASN A 18 -9.82 3.76 6.51
N ALA A 19 -10.80 3.02 5.95
CA ALA A 19 -12.14 2.93 6.53
C ALA A 19 -12.10 2.31 7.93
N PHE A 20 -11.45 1.15 8.09
CA PHE A 20 -11.35 0.45 9.38
C PHE A 20 -10.55 1.24 10.44
N THR A 21 -9.54 2.01 10.01
CA THR A 21 -8.74 2.84 10.93
C THR A 21 -9.34 4.22 11.17
N GLY A 22 -10.48 4.53 10.56
CA GLY A 22 -11.21 5.79 10.75
C GLY A 22 -10.49 7.01 10.16
N VAL A 23 -9.67 6.82 9.12
CA VAL A 23 -8.99 7.92 8.43
C VAL A 23 -10.00 8.65 7.55
N ARG A 24 -10.52 9.77 8.06
CA ARG A 24 -11.55 10.58 7.42
C ARG A 24 -10.99 11.68 6.53
N TYR A 25 -9.92 12.30 6.95
CA TYR A 25 -9.32 13.44 6.25
C TYR A 25 -7.83 13.20 6.01
N LEU A 26 -7.37 13.63 4.86
CA LEU A 26 -5.95 13.66 4.49
C LEU A 26 -5.58 15.10 4.13
N ILE A 27 -4.48 15.59 4.69
CA ILE A 27 -3.87 16.85 4.29
C ILE A 27 -2.55 16.53 3.60
N SER A 28 -2.43 16.96 2.35
CA SER A 28 -1.26 16.71 1.52
C SER A 28 -0.67 18.01 0.99
N ARG A 29 0.64 18.05 0.83
CA ARG A 29 1.33 19.11 0.09
C ARG A 29 1.40 18.85 -1.42
N ALA A 30 1.03 17.64 -1.85
CA ALA A 30 0.93 17.28 -3.25
C ALA A 30 -0.50 17.47 -3.76
N SER A 31 -0.65 17.98 -4.98
CA SER A 31 -1.94 18.17 -5.63
C SER A 31 -2.59 16.87 -6.11
N THR A 32 -1.79 15.81 -6.24
CA THR A 32 -2.28 14.50 -6.69
C THR A 32 -2.60 13.62 -5.51
N VAL A 33 -3.84 13.17 -5.44
CA VAL A 33 -4.25 12.08 -4.55
C VAL A 33 -3.90 10.77 -5.24
N LEU A 34 -3.41 9.84 -4.46
CA LEU A 34 -2.94 8.56 -4.95
C LEU A 34 -4.07 7.63 -5.41
N ASP A 35 -5.31 7.89 -4.99
CA ASP A 35 -6.51 7.12 -5.40
C ASP A 35 -7.72 8.07 -5.42
N ASP A 36 -8.03 8.59 -6.60
CA ASP A 36 -9.14 9.55 -6.81
C ASP A 36 -10.51 8.94 -6.48
N SER A 37 -10.66 7.61 -6.57
CA SER A 37 -11.94 6.95 -6.28
C SER A 37 -12.28 6.95 -4.79
N ALA A 38 -11.27 7.02 -3.92
CA ALA A 38 -11.45 7.00 -2.47
C ALA A 38 -11.45 8.40 -1.84
N TRP A 39 -10.91 9.40 -2.52
CA TRP A 39 -10.66 10.72 -1.96
C TRP A 39 -11.31 11.84 -2.75
N GLU A 40 -12.06 12.68 -2.07
CA GLU A 40 -12.65 13.90 -2.62
C GLU A 40 -11.84 15.11 -2.12
N GLN A 41 -11.34 15.95 -3.03
CA GLN A 41 -10.72 17.21 -2.64
C GLN A 41 -11.78 18.19 -2.17
N ILE A 42 -11.72 18.60 -0.91
CA ILE A 42 -12.70 19.51 -0.28
C ILE A 42 -12.18 20.92 -0.09
N ALA A 43 -10.86 21.11 -0.08
CA ALA A 43 -10.24 22.43 0.03
C ALA A 43 -8.82 22.41 -0.51
N SER A 44 -8.32 23.59 -0.88
CA SER A 44 -6.92 23.81 -1.22
C SER A 44 -6.45 25.21 -0.82
N SER A 45 -5.16 25.32 -0.60
CA SER A 45 -4.42 26.59 -0.44
C SER A 45 -3.20 26.55 -1.35
N GLU A 46 -2.36 27.60 -1.32
CA GLU A 46 -1.14 27.66 -2.15
C GLU A 46 -0.17 26.49 -1.90
N SER A 47 -0.19 25.87 -0.72
CA SER A 47 0.78 24.86 -0.31
C SER A 47 0.19 23.57 0.24
N CYS A 48 -1.14 23.49 0.37
CA CYS A 48 -1.79 22.33 0.97
C CYS A 48 -3.13 22.04 0.29
N TYR A 49 -3.45 20.74 0.24
CA TYR A 49 -4.70 20.20 -0.27
C TYR A 49 -5.35 19.37 0.82
N ALA A 50 -6.65 19.54 1.02
CA ALA A 50 -7.43 18.76 1.98
C ALA A 50 -8.39 17.84 1.22
N TYR A 51 -8.36 16.57 1.58
CA TYR A 51 -9.19 15.52 0.99
C TYR A 51 -10.04 14.87 2.06
N ARG A 52 -11.24 14.47 1.67
CA ARG A 52 -12.15 13.64 2.47
C ARG A 52 -12.20 12.23 1.91
N ASN A 53 -12.09 11.24 2.80
CA ASN A 53 -12.31 9.85 2.44
C ASN A 53 -13.81 9.62 2.21
N GLN A 54 -14.18 9.07 1.06
CA GLN A 54 -15.57 8.75 0.70
C GLN A 54 -16.09 7.47 1.37
N TYR A 55 -15.19 6.65 1.90
CA TYR A 55 -15.48 5.36 2.53
C TYR A 55 -15.19 5.37 4.04
N ASP A 56 -15.17 6.54 4.68
CA ASP A 56 -14.89 6.63 6.10
C ASP A 56 -15.99 5.95 6.94
N LEU A 57 -15.57 5.11 7.88
CA LEU A 57 -16.46 4.55 8.89
C LEU A 57 -16.48 5.44 10.13
N PRO A 58 -17.63 5.54 10.84
CA PRO A 58 -17.67 6.20 12.14
C PRO A 58 -16.81 5.42 13.15
N ILE A 59 -16.42 6.07 14.26
CA ILE A 59 -15.60 5.46 15.33
C ILE A 59 -16.23 4.15 15.86
N GLY A 60 -17.57 4.10 15.92
CA GLY A 60 -18.32 2.89 16.25
C GLY A 60 -19.15 2.45 15.04
N PHE A 61 -18.89 1.26 14.55
CA PHE A 61 -19.66 0.64 13.45
C PHE A 61 -20.03 -0.80 13.76
N ARG A 62 -21.01 -1.31 13.08
CA ARG A 62 -21.46 -2.71 13.23
C ARG A 62 -20.69 -3.61 12.30
N ALA A 63 -20.16 -4.70 12.82
CA ALA A 63 -19.47 -5.75 12.08
C ALA A 63 -20.00 -7.14 12.46
N ASN A 64 -19.64 -8.15 11.68
CA ASN A 64 -19.91 -9.54 12.01
C ASN A 64 -19.09 -9.94 13.25
N ALA A 65 -19.65 -10.81 14.11
CA ALA A 65 -18.98 -11.29 15.31
C ALA A 65 -17.69 -12.07 15.01
N SER A 66 -17.58 -12.69 13.84
CA SER A 66 -16.37 -13.37 13.38
C SER A 66 -15.15 -12.44 13.28
N LEU A 67 -15.33 -11.11 13.28
CA LEU A 67 -14.20 -10.16 13.35
C LEU A 67 -13.37 -10.35 14.62
N LEU A 68 -13.93 -10.89 15.70
CA LEU A 68 -13.19 -11.22 16.93
C LEU A 68 -12.14 -12.33 16.73
N GLU A 69 -12.24 -13.08 15.64
CA GLU A 69 -11.29 -14.14 15.27
C GLU A 69 -10.13 -13.62 14.40
N TYR A 70 -10.12 -12.31 14.11
CA TYR A 70 -9.07 -11.72 13.27
C TYR A 70 -7.72 -11.78 13.95
N ASP A 71 -6.81 -12.52 13.34
CA ASP A 71 -5.41 -12.64 13.73
C ASP A 71 -4.54 -12.41 12.47
N PRO A 72 -3.89 -11.25 12.33
CA PRO A 72 -3.10 -10.94 11.15
C PRO A 72 -1.85 -11.81 11.06
N ASN A 73 -1.64 -12.44 9.90
CA ASN A 73 -0.42 -13.20 9.65
C ASN A 73 0.73 -12.24 9.28
N PRO A 74 1.80 -12.13 10.10
CA PRO A 74 2.91 -11.21 9.83
C PRO A 74 3.76 -11.62 8.60
N GLU A 75 3.69 -12.88 8.18
CA GLU A 75 4.43 -13.40 7.02
C GLU A 75 3.67 -13.20 5.69
N ALA A 76 2.35 -12.97 5.76
CA ALA A 76 1.54 -12.70 4.59
C ALA A 76 1.71 -11.24 4.15
N ASN A 77 1.36 -10.96 2.88
CA ASN A 77 1.28 -9.58 2.43
C ASN A 77 0.10 -8.85 3.08
N PRO A 78 0.13 -7.50 3.16
CA PRO A 78 -0.92 -6.74 3.82
C PRO A 78 -2.29 -6.86 3.14
N PHE A 79 -2.34 -7.16 1.84
CA PHE A 79 -3.60 -7.31 1.10
C PHE A 79 -4.33 -8.59 1.48
N ASP A 80 -3.62 -9.69 1.75
CA ASP A 80 -4.23 -10.93 2.23
C ASP A 80 -4.79 -10.75 3.65
N ASN A 81 -4.08 -10.02 4.50
CA ASN A 81 -4.58 -9.64 5.83
C ASN A 81 -5.83 -8.74 5.73
N LEU A 82 -5.85 -7.78 4.79
CA LEU A 82 -7.01 -6.92 4.55
C LEU A 82 -8.20 -7.69 3.98
N ASN A 83 -7.98 -8.64 3.08
CA ASN A 83 -9.03 -9.55 2.59
C ASN A 83 -9.64 -10.36 3.75
N THR A 84 -8.79 -10.90 4.63
CA THR A 84 -9.23 -11.64 5.82
C THR A 84 -10.02 -10.76 6.78
N LEU A 85 -9.53 -9.56 7.07
CA LEU A 85 -10.23 -8.56 7.89
C LEU A 85 -11.61 -8.23 7.32
N PHE A 86 -11.67 -7.95 6.02
CA PHE A 86 -12.91 -7.60 5.34
C PHE A 86 -13.92 -8.76 5.37
N ARG A 87 -13.47 -9.96 5.03
CA ARG A 87 -14.30 -11.17 5.07
C ARG A 87 -14.88 -11.41 6.46
N LEU A 88 -14.07 -11.35 7.49
CA LEU A 88 -14.50 -11.56 8.87
C LEU A 88 -15.46 -10.46 9.35
N ALA A 89 -15.23 -9.21 8.95
CA ALA A 89 -16.08 -8.09 9.34
C ALA A 89 -17.46 -8.09 8.66
N THR A 90 -17.52 -8.54 7.40
CA THR A 90 -18.73 -8.44 6.56
C THR A 90 -19.44 -9.76 6.33
N GLY A 91 -18.74 -10.88 6.42
CA GLY A 91 -19.23 -12.21 6.01
C GLY A 91 -19.23 -12.43 4.50
N LEU A 92 -18.65 -11.52 3.71
CA LEU A 92 -18.55 -11.67 2.25
C LEU A 92 -17.28 -12.46 1.89
N GLU A 93 -17.45 -13.46 1.02
CA GLU A 93 -16.33 -14.32 0.60
C GLU A 93 -15.55 -13.76 -0.61
N THR A 94 -16.09 -12.75 -1.30
CA THR A 94 -15.41 -12.13 -2.43
C THR A 94 -14.22 -11.28 -1.93
N PRO A 95 -12.98 -11.56 -2.36
CA PRO A 95 -11.84 -10.79 -1.94
C PRO A 95 -11.87 -9.37 -2.54
N LEU A 96 -11.41 -8.39 -1.79
CA LEU A 96 -11.25 -7.01 -2.26
C LEU A 96 -10.02 -6.84 -3.15
N PHE A 97 -8.96 -7.57 -2.82
CA PHE A 97 -7.70 -7.52 -3.53
C PHE A 97 -7.40 -8.89 -4.14
N THR A 98 -7.07 -8.89 -5.41
CA THR A 98 -6.61 -10.08 -6.12
C THR A 98 -5.18 -9.83 -6.59
N MET A 99 -4.28 -10.77 -6.32
CA MET A 99 -2.90 -10.67 -6.79
C MET A 99 -2.87 -10.79 -8.31
N LEU A 100 -2.18 -9.86 -8.96
CA LEU A 100 -1.91 -9.96 -10.39
C LEU A 100 -0.78 -10.97 -10.62
N GLU A 101 -0.95 -11.78 -11.65
CA GLU A 101 0.14 -12.60 -12.16
C GLU A 101 1.15 -11.70 -12.87
N VAL A 102 2.41 -11.85 -12.48
CA VAL A 102 3.53 -11.13 -13.07
C VAL A 102 4.02 -11.94 -14.28
N ASP A 103 3.97 -11.35 -15.46
CA ASP A 103 4.43 -12.01 -16.71
C ASP A 103 5.96 -12.22 -16.67
N SER A 104 6.71 -11.20 -16.22
CA SER A 104 8.15 -11.29 -15.99
C SER A 104 8.61 -10.25 -14.96
N VAL A 105 9.73 -10.55 -14.33
CA VAL A 105 10.45 -9.60 -13.47
C VAL A 105 11.85 -9.45 -14.03
N ASP A 106 12.19 -8.23 -14.43
CA ASP A 106 13.54 -7.87 -14.83
C ASP A 106 14.20 -7.11 -13.70
N TYR A 107 15.45 -7.41 -13.40
CA TYR A 107 16.20 -6.75 -12.33
C TYR A 107 17.65 -6.53 -12.73
N GLU A 108 18.17 -5.39 -12.30
CA GLU A 108 19.55 -4.99 -12.50
C GLU A 108 20.19 -4.71 -11.15
N GLY A 109 21.37 -5.28 -10.92
CA GLY A 109 22.11 -5.11 -9.69
C GLY A 109 21.44 -5.73 -8.44
N ALA A 110 20.48 -6.62 -8.60
CA ALA A 110 19.77 -7.28 -7.52
C ALA A 110 19.43 -8.72 -7.87
N ASP A 111 19.19 -9.54 -6.86
CA ASP A 111 18.63 -10.87 -6.97
C ASP A 111 17.25 -10.91 -6.29
N ALA A 112 16.34 -11.73 -6.81
CA ALA A 112 15.00 -11.86 -6.29
C ALA A 112 14.68 -13.29 -5.86
N LEU A 113 14.11 -13.44 -4.66
CA LEU A 113 13.60 -14.71 -4.15
C LEU A 113 12.11 -14.58 -3.84
N LYS A 114 11.29 -15.47 -4.41
CA LYS A 114 9.84 -15.51 -4.15
C LYS A 114 9.54 -16.52 -3.04
N ASN A 115 8.82 -16.09 -2.00
CA ASN A 115 8.37 -16.98 -0.93
C ASN A 115 7.05 -17.70 -1.28
N SER A 116 6.58 -18.60 -0.37
CA SER A 116 5.33 -19.34 -0.55
C SER A 116 4.06 -18.49 -0.57
N TYR A 117 4.11 -17.26 -0.07
CA TYR A 117 3.02 -16.29 -0.08
C TYR A 117 3.03 -15.38 -1.33
N GLY A 118 3.96 -15.64 -2.27
CA GLY A 118 4.08 -14.83 -3.48
C GLY A 118 4.83 -13.50 -3.30
N ASN A 119 5.37 -13.22 -2.12
CA ASN A 119 6.17 -12.04 -1.87
C ASN A 119 7.59 -12.24 -2.40
N TYR A 120 8.16 -11.16 -2.94
CA TYR A 120 9.54 -11.16 -3.41
C TYR A 120 10.44 -10.47 -2.38
N THR A 121 11.55 -11.11 -2.06
CA THR A 121 12.65 -10.52 -1.30
C THR A 121 13.79 -10.22 -2.26
N TYR A 122 14.31 -9.00 -2.20
CA TYR A 122 15.38 -8.54 -3.06
C TYR A 122 16.66 -8.32 -2.26
N HIS A 123 17.76 -8.79 -2.80
CA HIS A 123 19.10 -8.55 -2.28
C HIS A 123 19.87 -7.76 -3.32
N THR A 124 20.28 -6.55 -2.97
CA THR A 124 21.06 -5.70 -3.87
C THR A 124 22.51 -6.17 -3.91
N ASN A 125 23.09 -6.17 -5.10
CA ASN A 125 24.53 -6.42 -5.26
C ASN A 125 25.31 -5.15 -4.85
N ALA A 126 26.14 -5.27 -3.83
CA ALA A 126 26.90 -4.17 -3.26
C ALA A 126 27.84 -3.46 -4.23
N SER A 127 28.18 -4.07 -5.37
CA SER A 127 29.08 -3.50 -6.38
C SER A 127 28.38 -2.67 -7.45
N ALA A 128 27.05 -2.67 -7.52
CA ALA A 128 26.31 -1.90 -8.52
C ALA A 128 26.03 -0.47 -8.03
N GLU A 129 26.21 0.51 -8.91
CA GLU A 129 25.96 1.94 -8.62
C GLU A 129 24.46 2.26 -8.56
N SER A 130 23.65 1.48 -9.26
CA SER A 130 22.18 1.59 -9.29
C SER A 130 21.53 0.22 -9.26
N HIS A 131 20.31 0.18 -8.75
CA HIS A 131 19.51 -1.03 -8.70
C HIS A 131 18.12 -0.72 -9.26
N SER A 132 17.62 -1.59 -10.11
CA SER A 132 16.27 -1.48 -10.63
C SER A 132 15.54 -2.81 -10.60
N LEU A 133 14.22 -2.73 -10.41
CA LEU A 133 13.29 -3.84 -10.46
C LEU A 133 12.14 -3.43 -11.37
N GLN A 134 11.90 -4.21 -12.41
CA GLN A 134 10.81 -3.96 -13.33
C GLN A 134 9.89 -5.18 -13.35
N TYR A 135 8.65 -4.95 -12.98
CA TYR A 135 7.58 -5.94 -13.08
C TYR A 135 6.78 -5.70 -14.36
N ASN A 136 6.63 -6.72 -15.16
CA ASN A 136 5.78 -6.70 -16.34
C ASN A 136 4.51 -7.52 -16.05
N TYR A 137 3.35 -6.90 -16.17
CA TYR A 137 2.06 -7.53 -15.93
C TYR A 137 0.97 -6.91 -16.81
N ARG A 138 -0.12 -7.65 -17.02
CA ARG A 138 -1.30 -7.17 -17.72
C ARG A 138 -2.39 -6.86 -16.74
N VAL A 139 -2.95 -5.67 -16.88
CA VAL A 139 -4.14 -5.26 -16.15
C VAL A 139 -5.36 -5.66 -16.97
N PRO A 140 -6.19 -6.61 -16.50
CA PRO A 140 -7.32 -7.13 -17.27
C PRO A 140 -8.45 -6.12 -17.44
N LEU A 141 -8.53 -5.13 -16.54
CA LEU A 141 -9.60 -4.13 -16.50
C LEU A 141 -9.00 -2.77 -16.11
N ASP A 142 -9.73 -1.71 -16.42
CA ASP A 142 -9.43 -0.37 -15.90
C ASP A 142 -9.74 -0.35 -14.40
N THR A 143 -8.69 -0.47 -13.57
CA THR A 143 -8.78 -0.59 -12.11
C THR A 143 -7.54 0.01 -11.45
N THR A 144 -7.70 0.44 -10.21
CA THR A 144 -6.58 0.90 -9.39
C THR A 144 -5.74 -0.30 -8.94
N LEU A 145 -4.45 -0.21 -9.19
CA LEU A 145 -3.48 -1.19 -8.68
C LEU A 145 -2.88 -0.69 -7.38
N TYR A 146 -2.54 -1.64 -6.52
CA TYR A 146 -1.83 -1.36 -5.27
C TYR A 146 -0.54 -2.16 -5.22
N GLY A 147 0.56 -1.48 -4.91
CA GLY A 147 1.83 -2.11 -4.59
C GLY A 147 2.09 -2.07 -3.08
N TYR A 148 2.81 -3.05 -2.60
CA TYR A 148 3.35 -3.07 -1.24
C TYR A 148 4.84 -3.32 -1.27
N MET A 149 5.56 -2.57 -0.47
CA MET A 149 6.99 -2.69 -0.33
C MET A 149 7.38 -2.55 1.13
N ASN A 150 8.19 -3.48 1.63
CA ASN A 150 8.80 -3.40 2.95
C ASN A 150 10.30 -3.22 2.77
N LEU A 151 10.77 -2.04 3.11
CA LEU A 151 12.17 -1.65 2.92
C LEU A 151 12.95 -1.85 4.21
N GLN A 152 14.02 -2.62 4.11
CA GLN A 152 15.05 -2.67 5.12
C GLN A 152 16.37 -2.20 4.49
N ASP A 153 17.00 -1.22 5.11
CA ASP A 153 18.31 -0.71 4.71
C ASP A 153 18.41 -0.03 3.32
N VAL A 154 17.27 0.39 2.76
CA VAL A 154 17.23 1.18 1.52
C VAL A 154 16.94 2.63 1.82
N SER A 155 17.79 3.54 1.33
CA SER A 155 17.65 4.97 1.59
C SER A 155 16.58 5.65 0.74
N ASN A 156 16.45 5.25 -0.52
CA ASN A 156 15.58 5.92 -1.48
C ASN A 156 15.01 4.94 -2.51
N ILE A 157 13.70 5.07 -2.80
CA ILE A 157 13.05 4.36 -3.90
C ILE A 157 12.23 5.33 -4.73
N THR A 158 12.38 5.23 -6.05
CA THR A 158 11.52 5.89 -7.02
C THR A 158 10.60 4.86 -7.67
N ILE A 159 9.31 5.14 -7.71
CA ILE A 159 8.32 4.30 -8.37
C ILE A 159 7.93 4.93 -9.70
N LEU A 160 8.01 4.13 -10.75
CA LEU A 160 7.62 4.48 -12.11
C LEU A 160 6.57 3.49 -12.59
N GLN A 161 5.53 3.99 -13.27
CA GLN A 161 4.55 3.18 -13.98
C GLN A 161 4.57 3.57 -15.45
N ASN A 162 4.90 2.63 -16.34
CA ASN A 162 5.09 2.90 -17.78
C ASN A 162 6.06 4.07 -18.04
N GLY A 163 7.13 4.17 -17.27
CA GLY A 163 8.11 5.26 -17.33
C GLY A 163 7.66 6.58 -16.71
N VAL A 164 6.43 6.68 -16.20
CA VAL A 164 5.91 7.89 -15.54
C VAL A 164 6.16 7.82 -14.04
N TYR A 165 6.74 8.89 -13.48
CA TYR A 165 6.97 9.02 -12.05
C TYR A 165 5.65 8.97 -11.26
N LYS A 166 5.57 8.09 -10.26
CA LYS A 166 4.42 7.91 -9.38
C LYS A 166 4.70 8.25 -7.93
N GLY A 167 5.93 8.11 -7.48
CA GLY A 167 6.25 8.40 -6.11
C GLY A 167 7.73 8.22 -5.80
N TYR A 168 8.13 8.85 -4.69
CA TYR A 168 9.45 8.76 -4.12
C TYR A 168 9.33 8.51 -2.62
N PHE A 169 10.01 7.49 -2.15
CA PHE A 169 10.00 7.11 -0.74
C PHE A 169 11.44 7.12 -0.23
N ASN A 170 11.65 7.79 0.88
CA ASN A 170 12.94 7.86 1.52
C ASN A 170 12.90 7.35 2.96
N ASN A 171 14.01 6.80 3.41
CA ASN A 171 14.28 6.45 4.80
C ASN A 171 13.22 5.51 5.44
N GLY A 172 12.78 4.50 4.68
CA GLY A 172 11.77 3.57 5.15
C GLY A 172 12.35 2.31 5.77
N LYS A 173 12.38 2.24 7.09
CA LYS A 173 12.45 0.94 7.81
C LYS A 173 11.05 0.34 8.02
N GLN A 174 10.08 0.73 7.21
CA GLN A 174 8.68 0.36 7.39
C GLN A 174 8.05 0.00 6.04
N GLY A 175 7.13 -0.93 6.08
CA GLY A 175 6.32 -1.26 4.92
C GLY A 175 5.38 -0.11 4.54
N PHE A 176 5.18 0.10 3.27
CA PHE A 176 4.23 1.06 2.75
C PHE A 176 3.45 0.51 1.56
N ILE A 177 2.20 0.96 1.45
CA ILE A 177 1.30 0.65 0.34
C ILE A 177 1.20 1.89 -0.53
N PHE A 178 1.24 1.69 -1.83
CA PHE A 178 1.09 2.76 -2.81
C PHE A 178 0.16 2.33 -3.95
N PRO A 179 -0.75 3.17 -4.41
CA PRO A 179 -1.55 2.95 -5.61
C PRO A 179 -0.74 3.29 -6.88
N MET A 180 -1.14 2.65 -7.98
CA MET A 180 -0.55 2.82 -9.30
C MET A 180 -1.62 3.02 -10.36
#